data_fe38eabd8113ceec3a4ef1fd2aecdc8e
#
_entry.id   fe38eabd8113ceec3a4ef1fd2aecdc8e
#
_cell.length_a   1.000
_cell.length_b   1.000
_cell.length_c   1.000
_cell.angle_alpha   90.00
_cell.angle_beta   90.00
_cell.angle_gamma   90.00
#
_symmetry.space_group_name_H-M   'P 1'
#
loop_
_entity.id
_entity.type
_entity.pdbx_description
1 polymer ?
#
loop_
_entity_poly.entity_id
_entity_poly.type
_entity_poly.pdbx_seq_one_letter_code
_entity_poly.pdbx_strand_id
1 'polypeptide(L)'
;PDSGVKLKKAKIRGVESLGMLCSKKELRLGEDSEGIAELSDNFKAGKSITDALNLNDIQIEIAITPNRPDCLGVYGIARDLAAAGVGKLVERDKKEIPVSGEKFPIFLDYKNQDDACSIFSGRVIKNVKNTKSPEWLINKLEAIGLRSVNCLVDITNYINFDQGRPLHVYDLKKISKKIGARNAKKGEEIQALDGKNYKLDDDMCVIADDEKVLGIGGIMGGEYSGSSMDTTEIFLESAYFDPVQIALAGRKLNIMSDSRYRFERGVDPTYVLEGLSLIHI
;
A
#
# COMPACT_ATOMS: atom_id res chain seq x y z
N PRO A 1 -14.63 25.17 7.95
CA PRO A 1 -14.41 25.00 9.37
C PRO A 1 -15.39 23.95 9.92
N ASP A 2 -14.92 23.10 10.81
CA ASP A 2 -15.75 22.04 11.42
C ASP A 2 -16.97 22.57 12.19
N SER A 3 -16.97 23.85 12.51
CA SER A 3 -18.06 24.56 13.17
C SER A 3 -19.26 24.88 12.26
N GLY A 4 -19.20 24.61 10.94
CA GLY A 4 -20.25 25.00 9.99
C GLY A 4 -20.45 26.51 9.87
N VAL A 5 -19.52 27.33 10.37
CA VAL A 5 -19.59 28.79 10.31
C VAL A 5 -19.53 29.27 8.87
N LYS A 6 -20.58 29.91 8.44
CA LYS A 6 -20.64 30.52 7.11
C LYS A 6 -19.97 31.90 7.14
N LEU A 7 -18.85 32.03 6.42
CA LEU A 7 -18.18 33.32 6.29
C LEU A 7 -19.04 34.31 5.60
N LYS A 8 -19.16 35.52 6.18
CA LYS A 8 -19.92 36.65 5.64
C LYS A 8 -18.98 37.83 5.42
N LYS A 9 -19.32 38.67 4.46
CA LYS A 9 -18.69 39.99 4.29
C LYS A 9 -18.67 40.72 5.64
N ALA A 10 -17.50 41.15 6.07
CA ALA A 10 -17.31 41.83 7.35
C ALA A 10 -16.35 43.02 7.20
N LYS A 11 -16.39 43.95 8.14
CA LYS A 11 -15.43 45.04 8.22
C LYS A 11 -14.51 44.79 9.39
N ILE A 12 -13.21 44.54 9.14
CA ILE A 12 -12.20 44.23 10.13
C ILE A 12 -11.20 45.38 10.19
N ARG A 13 -11.07 46.02 11.35
CA ARG A 13 -10.20 47.20 11.56
C ARG A 13 -10.38 48.30 10.51
N GLY A 14 -11.63 48.55 10.08
CA GLY A 14 -11.93 49.57 9.11
C GLY A 14 -11.81 49.15 7.65
N VAL A 15 -11.27 47.98 7.34
CA VAL A 15 -11.10 47.43 5.99
C VAL A 15 -12.16 46.37 5.72
N GLU A 16 -12.77 46.41 4.54
CA GLU A 16 -13.75 45.42 4.12
C GLU A 16 -13.06 44.07 3.83
N SER A 17 -13.52 43.01 4.49
CA SER A 17 -13.08 41.64 4.28
C SER A 17 -14.18 40.83 3.58
N LEU A 18 -13.85 40.22 2.45
CA LEU A 18 -14.78 39.44 1.65
C LEU A 18 -14.63 37.91 1.89
N GLY A 19 -13.63 37.50 2.70
CA GLY A 19 -13.33 36.11 2.94
C GLY A 19 -12.25 35.92 4.00
N MET A 20 -11.75 34.72 4.12
CA MET A 20 -10.66 34.32 5.04
C MET A 20 -9.62 33.50 4.26
N LEU A 21 -8.35 33.81 4.47
CA LEU A 21 -7.25 32.96 4.05
C LEU A 21 -7.16 31.78 5.04
N CYS A 22 -7.19 30.58 4.51
CA CYS A 22 -7.25 29.36 5.32
C CYS A 22 -5.92 28.60 5.31
N SER A 23 -5.59 27.94 6.41
CA SER A 23 -4.55 26.94 6.51
C SER A 23 -4.99 25.63 5.78
N LYS A 24 -4.05 24.73 5.56
CA LYS A 24 -4.38 23.39 5.02
C LYS A 24 -5.34 22.62 5.93
N LYS A 25 -5.17 22.75 7.25
CA LYS A 25 -6.06 22.13 8.25
C LYS A 25 -7.48 22.65 8.18
N GLU A 26 -7.67 23.98 8.06
CA GLU A 26 -8.99 24.58 7.91
C GLU A 26 -9.68 24.20 6.61
N LEU A 27 -8.91 23.92 5.56
CA LEU A 27 -9.40 23.41 4.27
C LEU A 27 -9.56 21.89 4.26
N ARG A 28 -9.19 21.18 5.33
CA ARG A 28 -9.15 19.72 5.42
C ARG A 28 -8.21 19.07 4.38
N LEU A 29 -7.12 19.76 4.05
CA LEU A 29 -6.09 19.31 3.10
C LEU A 29 -4.85 18.74 3.80
N GLY A 30 -4.87 18.58 5.12
CA GLY A 30 -3.77 18.09 5.94
C GLY A 30 -3.82 18.65 7.36
N GLU A 31 -2.86 18.25 8.20
CA GLU A 31 -2.78 18.66 9.61
C GLU A 31 -2.04 19.98 9.85
N ASP A 32 -1.45 20.56 8.80
CA ASP A 32 -0.71 21.81 8.89
C ASP A 32 -1.66 22.99 9.17
N SER A 33 -1.50 23.58 10.35
CA SER A 33 -2.25 24.76 10.82
C SER A 33 -1.43 26.04 10.88
N GLU A 34 -0.13 26.00 10.52
CA GLU A 34 0.76 27.13 10.53
C GLU A 34 0.62 27.95 9.24
N GLY A 35 0.16 29.19 9.36
CA GLY A 35 0.01 30.09 8.22
C GLY A 35 -1.19 29.77 7.31
N ILE A 36 -1.12 30.28 6.08
CA ILE A 36 -2.13 30.09 5.03
C ILE A 36 -1.69 28.97 4.07
N ALA A 37 -2.65 28.29 3.46
CA ALA A 37 -2.35 27.32 2.42
C ALA A 37 -1.85 28.03 1.16
N GLU A 38 -0.56 27.81 0.84
CA GLU A 38 0.03 28.29 -0.42
C GLU A 38 -0.18 27.23 -1.50
N LEU A 39 -0.74 27.67 -2.63
CA LEU A 39 -0.95 26.83 -3.80
C LEU A 39 0.15 27.11 -4.83
N SER A 40 0.43 26.11 -5.67
CA SER A 40 1.40 26.25 -6.76
C SER A 40 0.96 27.34 -7.77
N ASP A 41 1.92 28.01 -8.38
CA ASP A 41 1.70 29.07 -9.39
C ASP A 41 0.95 28.59 -10.65
N ASN A 42 0.79 27.28 -10.81
CA ASN A 42 0.02 26.68 -11.90
C ASN A 42 -1.49 26.89 -11.77
N PHE A 43 -1.98 27.31 -10.62
CA PHE A 43 -3.40 27.54 -10.38
C PHE A 43 -3.82 28.97 -10.72
N LYS A 44 -4.87 29.11 -11.52
CA LYS A 44 -5.42 30.43 -11.85
C LYS A 44 -6.28 30.96 -10.70
N ALA A 45 -6.05 32.19 -10.30
CA ALA A 45 -6.88 32.89 -9.31
C ALA A 45 -8.35 32.91 -9.75
N GLY A 46 -9.26 32.73 -8.79
CA GLY A 46 -10.71 32.67 -9.03
C GLY A 46 -11.24 31.27 -9.38
N LYS A 47 -10.39 30.28 -9.57
CA LYS A 47 -10.82 28.87 -9.71
C LYS A 47 -11.26 28.31 -8.35
N SER A 48 -12.25 27.41 -8.35
CA SER A 48 -12.61 26.66 -7.14
C SER A 48 -11.41 25.86 -6.66
N ILE A 49 -11.15 25.85 -5.35
CA ILE A 49 -10.06 25.04 -4.77
C ILE A 49 -10.28 23.54 -4.99
N THR A 50 -11.51 23.09 -4.98
CA THR A 50 -11.87 21.70 -5.25
C THR A 50 -11.51 21.29 -6.68
N ASP A 51 -11.76 22.19 -7.65
CA ASP A 51 -11.39 21.94 -9.05
C ASP A 51 -9.87 22.10 -9.26
N ALA A 52 -9.24 23.04 -8.56
CA ALA A 52 -7.81 23.26 -8.64
C ALA A 52 -7.01 22.05 -8.14
N LEU A 53 -7.46 21.44 -7.05
CA LEU A 53 -6.79 20.31 -6.40
C LEU A 53 -7.37 18.94 -6.78
N ASN A 54 -8.28 18.88 -7.78
CA ASN A 54 -8.98 17.66 -8.18
C ASN A 54 -9.68 16.91 -7.01
N LEU A 55 -10.29 17.67 -6.08
CA LEU A 55 -10.97 17.10 -4.91
C LEU A 55 -12.43 16.71 -5.20
N ASN A 56 -12.87 16.80 -6.45
CA ASN A 56 -14.24 16.45 -6.87
C ASN A 56 -14.40 14.96 -7.22
N ASP A 57 -13.43 14.13 -6.85
CA ASP A 57 -13.53 12.68 -7.06
C ASP A 57 -14.59 12.07 -6.14
N ILE A 58 -15.35 11.12 -6.69
CA ILE A 58 -16.41 10.44 -5.95
C ILE A 58 -15.81 9.30 -5.15
N GLN A 59 -15.89 9.40 -3.84
CA GLN A 59 -15.51 8.32 -2.92
C GLN A 59 -16.74 7.51 -2.54
N ILE A 60 -16.63 6.20 -2.66
CA ILE A 60 -17.67 5.25 -2.26
C ILE A 60 -17.08 4.30 -1.24
N GLU A 61 -17.57 4.37 0.00
CA GLU A 61 -17.23 3.41 1.04
C GLU A 61 -18.08 2.15 0.85
N ILE A 62 -17.43 1.00 0.75
CA ILE A 62 -18.09 -0.28 0.52
C ILE A 62 -17.69 -1.26 1.63
N ALA A 63 -18.67 -1.73 2.42
CA ALA A 63 -18.48 -2.78 3.39
C ALA A 63 -18.45 -4.14 2.69
N ILE A 64 -17.29 -4.78 2.68
CA ILE A 64 -17.09 -6.10 2.08
C ILE A 64 -17.13 -7.17 3.19
N THR A 65 -17.98 -8.17 3.01
CA THR A 65 -18.09 -9.31 3.93
C THR A 65 -16.83 -10.19 3.87
N PRO A 66 -16.42 -10.85 4.98
CA PRO A 66 -15.17 -11.63 5.02
C PRO A 66 -15.06 -12.76 4.00
N ASN A 67 -16.20 -13.27 3.50
CA ASN A 67 -16.26 -14.33 2.49
C ASN A 67 -16.12 -13.82 1.04
N ARG A 68 -15.91 -12.52 0.85
CA ARG A 68 -15.73 -11.90 -0.47
C ARG A 68 -14.39 -11.15 -0.58
N PRO A 69 -13.25 -11.78 -0.23
CA PRO A 69 -11.94 -11.14 -0.34
C PRO A 69 -11.59 -10.72 -1.78
N ASP A 70 -12.18 -11.36 -2.75
CA ASP A 70 -12.09 -11.01 -4.18
C ASP A 70 -12.58 -9.60 -4.50
N CYS A 71 -13.45 -9.02 -3.66
CA CYS A 71 -13.96 -7.65 -3.77
C CYS A 71 -13.17 -6.63 -2.94
N LEU A 72 -12.06 -7.00 -2.31
CA LEU A 72 -11.19 -6.06 -1.56
C LEU A 72 -10.28 -5.20 -2.44
N GLY A 73 -10.68 -5.00 -3.70
CA GLY A 73 -10.04 -4.13 -4.67
C GLY A 73 -11.03 -3.66 -5.73
N VAL A 74 -10.69 -2.55 -6.39
CA VAL A 74 -11.55 -1.92 -7.43
C VAL A 74 -11.91 -2.91 -8.54
N TYR A 75 -10.94 -3.71 -8.98
CA TYR A 75 -11.16 -4.68 -10.05
C TYR A 75 -12.17 -5.77 -9.66
N GLY A 76 -12.11 -6.28 -8.43
CA GLY A 76 -13.05 -7.27 -7.93
C GLY A 76 -14.48 -6.73 -7.85
N ILE A 77 -14.64 -5.49 -7.39
CA ILE A 77 -15.94 -4.81 -7.38
C ILE A 77 -16.46 -4.58 -8.79
N ALA A 78 -15.60 -4.14 -9.73
CA ALA A 78 -15.97 -3.96 -11.12
C ALA A 78 -16.46 -5.26 -11.77
N ARG A 79 -15.79 -6.39 -11.47
CA ARG A 79 -16.18 -7.73 -11.92
C ARG A 79 -17.54 -8.14 -11.35
N ASP A 80 -17.78 -7.87 -10.07
CA ASP A 80 -19.04 -8.20 -9.41
C ASP A 80 -20.21 -7.38 -9.98
N LEU A 81 -20.01 -6.08 -10.22
CA LEU A 81 -20.98 -5.23 -10.89
C LEU A 81 -21.28 -5.66 -12.33
N ALA A 82 -20.25 -6.09 -13.06
CA ALA A 82 -20.46 -6.65 -14.41
C ALA A 82 -21.26 -7.95 -14.37
N ALA A 83 -20.99 -8.84 -13.41
CA ALA A 83 -21.77 -10.06 -13.21
C ALA A 83 -23.23 -9.76 -12.83
N ALA A 84 -23.47 -8.67 -12.11
CA ALA A 84 -24.82 -8.19 -11.79
C ALA A 84 -25.52 -7.46 -12.94
N GLY A 85 -24.87 -7.33 -14.11
CA GLY A 85 -25.45 -6.69 -15.30
C GLY A 85 -25.49 -5.15 -15.25
N VAL A 86 -24.78 -4.53 -14.28
CA VAL A 86 -24.73 -3.06 -14.13
C VAL A 86 -23.82 -2.42 -15.20
N GLY A 87 -22.87 -3.18 -15.74
CA GLY A 87 -21.94 -2.71 -16.76
C GLY A 87 -21.19 -3.84 -17.45
N LYS A 88 -20.16 -3.48 -18.20
CA LYS A 88 -19.24 -4.44 -18.82
C LYS A 88 -17.86 -4.29 -18.23
N LEU A 89 -17.24 -5.40 -17.84
CA LEU A 89 -15.84 -5.38 -17.40
C LEU A 89 -14.96 -5.08 -18.61
N VAL A 90 -14.11 -4.07 -18.47
CA VAL A 90 -13.08 -3.77 -19.46
C VAL A 90 -11.84 -4.55 -19.08
N GLU A 91 -11.44 -5.48 -19.95
CA GLU A 91 -10.21 -6.21 -19.78
C GLU A 91 -9.00 -5.26 -19.93
N ARG A 92 -8.01 -5.47 -19.08
CA ARG A 92 -6.76 -4.72 -19.15
C ARG A 92 -5.77 -5.42 -20.06
N ASP A 93 -5.07 -4.65 -20.86
CA ASP A 93 -3.97 -5.18 -21.67
C ASP A 93 -2.89 -5.76 -20.74
N LYS A 94 -2.73 -7.08 -20.79
CA LYS A 94 -1.65 -7.78 -20.10
C LYS A 94 -0.39 -7.68 -20.95
N LYS A 95 0.54 -6.83 -20.56
CA LYS A 95 1.85 -6.79 -21.20
C LYS A 95 2.73 -7.90 -20.64
N GLU A 96 3.21 -8.77 -21.50
CA GLU A 96 4.29 -9.68 -21.13
C GLU A 96 5.57 -8.88 -20.92
N ILE A 97 6.15 -9.03 -19.72
CA ILE A 97 7.39 -8.35 -19.38
C ILE A 97 8.52 -9.36 -19.51
N PRO A 98 9.48 -9.11 -20.42
CA PRO A 98 10.61 -10.01 -20.61
C PRO A 98 11.37 -10.19 -19.30
N VAL A 99 11.63 -11.42 -18.93
CA VAL A 99 12.50 -11.76 -17.81
C VAL A 99 13.88 -12.08 -18.38
N SER A 100 14.87 -11.39 -17.88
CA SER A 100 16.29 -11.61 -18.27
C SER A 100 17.16 -11.69 -17.02
N GLY A 101 18.30 -12.33 -17.15
CA GLY A 101 19.28 -12.45 -16.06
C GLY A 101 19.13 -13.72 -15.23
N GLU A 102 19.93 -13.80 -14.19
CA GLU A 102 19.96 -14.94 -13.28
C GLU A 102 18.79 -14.92 -12.30
N LYS A 103 18.33 -16.11 -11.93
CA LYS A 103 17.30 -16.27 -10.92
C LYS A 103 17.84 -15.88 -9.55
N PHE A 104 17.16 -15.01 -8.84
CA PHE A 104 17.48 -14.72 -7.44
C PHE A 104 17.02 -15.90 -6.58
N PRO A 105 17.88 -16.41 -5.67
CA PRO A 105 17.54 -17.58 -4.85
C PRO A 105 16.40 -17.25 -3.89
N ILE A 106 15.37 -18.09 -3.92
CA ILE A 106 14.24 -18.04 -2.97
C ILE A 106 14.11 -19.37 -2.24
N PHE A 107 13.55 -19.36 -1.04
CA PHE A 107 13.32 -20.57 -0.26
C PHE A 107 11.97 -20.54 0.48
N LEU A 108 11.46 -21.74 0.76
CA LEU A 108 10.41 -22.01 1.73
C LEU A 108 10.95 -23.04 2.71
N ASP A 109 11.06 -22.69 3.98
CA ASP A 109 11.65 -23.55 5.01
C ASP A 109 10.67 -23.72 6.17
N TYR A 110 9.84 -24.76 6.06
CA TYR A 110 8.87 -25.16 7.07
C TYR A 110 9.14 -26.58 7.52
N LYS A 111 9.07 -26.79 8.82
CA LYS A 111 9.37 -28.11 9.43
C LYS A 111 8.20 -29.10 9.36
N ASN A 112 6.98 -28.60 9.17
CA ASN A 112 5.75 -29.39 9.16
C ASN A 112 4.88 -28.99 7.96
N GLN A 113 3.85 -29.82 7.65
CA GLN A 113 2.94 -29.61 6.50
C GLN A 113 2.02 -28.40 6.59
N ASP A 114 2.02 -27.69 7.71
CA ASP A 114 1.22 -26.46 7.90
C ASP A 114 2.02 -25.25 7.40
N ASP A 115 2.25 -25.21 6.10
CA ASP A 115 3.00 -24.15 5.44
C ASP A 115 2.24 -22.81 5.53
N ALA A 116 2.69 -21.94 6.41
CA ALA A 116 2.11 -20.60 6.57
C ALA A 116 2.23 -19.74 5.30
N CYS A 117 3.15 -20.09 4.40
CA CYS A 117 3.29 -19.52 3.06
C CYS A 117 3.49 -20.66 2.06
N SER A 118 2.45 -20.99 1.31
CA SER A 118 2.51 -22.09 0.34
C SER A 118 3.03 -21.66 -1.03
N ILE A 119 2.95 -20.35 -1.35
CA ILE A 119 3.49 -19.80 -2.60
C ILE A 119 4.26 -18.53 -2.26
N PHE A 120 5.57 -18.54 -2.56
CA PHE A 120 6.41 -17.36 -2.47
C PHE A 120 7.06 -17.11 -3.82
N SER A 121 6.83 -15.95 -4.38
CA SER A 121 7.37 -15.57 -5.67
C SER A 121 7.94 -14.15 -5.58
N GLY A 122 8.91 -13.86 -6.41
CA GLY A 122 9.47 -12.53 -6.46
C GLY A 122 10.16 -12.22 -7.77
N ARG A 123 10.38 -10.94 -7.98
CA ARG A 123 11.10 -10.41 -9.15
C ARG A 123 12.13 -9.39 -8.72
N VAL A 124 13.36 -9.58 -9.18
CA VAL A 124 14.39 -8.55 -9.07
C VAL A 124 14.20 -7.54 -10.19
N ILE A 125 14.16 -6.26 -9.83
CA ILE A 125 14.12 -5.16 -10.77
C ILE A 125 15.30 -4.25 -10.47
N LYS A 126 16.15 -4.01 -11.49
CA LYS A 126 17.34 -3.21 -11.38
C LYS A 126 17.18 -1.88 -12.09
N ASN A 127 18.04 -0.93 -11.74
CA ASN A 127 18.05 0.43 -12.31
C ASN A 127 16.73 1.18 -12.10
N VAL A 128 16.05 0.91 -10.97
CA VAL A 128 14.88 1.69 -10.58
C VAL A 128 15.31 3.07 -10.11
N LYS A 129 14.47 4.06 -10.36
CA LYS A 129 14.63 5.41 -9.85
C LYS A 129 13.46 5.68 -8.90
N ASN A 130 13.71 5.51 -7.60
CA ASN A 130 12.70 5.82 -6.61
C ASN A 130 12.60 7.33 -6.41
N THR A 131 11.46 7.89 -6.72
CA THR A 131 11.21 9.33 -6.65
C THR A 131 9.86 9.60 -5.99
N LYS A 132 9.50 10.87 -5.89
CA LYS A 132 8.10 11.23 -5.60
C LYS A 132 7.20 10.65 -6.70
N SER A 133 6.07 10.12 -6.30
CA SER A 133 5.07 9.57 -7.22
C SER A 133 4.49 10.64 -8.16
N PRO A 134 4.05 10.27 -9.37
CA PRO A 134 3.33 11.18 -10.24
C PRO A 134 1.99 11.60 -9.61
N GLU A 135 1.52 12.79 -9.94
CA GLU A 135 0.32 13.39 -9.33
C GLU A 135 -0.92 12.51 -9.44
N TRP A 136 -1.12 11.82 -10.56
CA TRP A 136 -2.27 10.92 -10.73
C TRP A 136 -2.30 9.79 -9.69
N LEU A 137 -1.13 9.26 -9.33
CA LEU A 137 -1.00 8.18 -8.34
C LEU A 137 -1.21 8.72 -6.93
N ILE A 138 -0.60 9.87 -6.61
CA ILE A 138 -0.79 10.55 -5.33
C ILE A 138 -2.28 10.85 -5.12
N ASN A 139 -2.93 11.48 -6.09
CA ASN A 139 -4.34 11.85 -5.99
C ASN A 139 -5.25 10.63 -5.74
N LYS A 140 -4.97 9.50 -6.42
CA LYS A 140 -5.76 8.27 -6.21
C LYS A 140 -5.57 7.67 -4.80
N LEU A 141 -4.35 7.69 -4.28
CA LEU A 141 -4.07 7.17 -2.94
C LEU A 141 -4.64 8.10 -1.86
N GLU A 142 -4.46 9.40 -2.00
CA GLU A 142 -4.98 10.40 -1.06
C GLU A 142 -6.51 10.40 -1.05
N ALA A 143 -7.16 10.17 -2.21
CA ALA A 143 -8.62 10.07 -2.31
C ALA A 143 -9.19 8.94 -1.44
N ILE A 144 -8.46 7.87 -1.19
CA ILE A 144 -8.85 6.76 -0.29
C ILE A 144 -8.23 6.86 1.11
N GLY A 145 -7.66 8.03 1.45
CA GLY A 145 -7.09 8.29 2.77
C GLY A 145 -5.67 7.76 3.00
N LEU A 146 -4.98 7.29 1.97
CA LEU A 146 -3.59 6.86 2.06
C LEU A 146 -2.64 8.03 1.81
N ARG A 147 -1.59 8.11 2.63
CA ARG A 147 -0.52 9.07 2.44
C ARG A 147 0.49 8.53 1.42
N SER A 148 0.84 9.33 0.43
CA SER A 148 1.96 9.05 -0.48
C SER A 148 3.30 9.06 0.29
N VAL A 149 4.15 8.08 0.03
CA VAL A 149 5.47 7.90 0.67
C VAL A 149 6.58 8.09 -0.35
N ASN A 150 6.66 7.20 -1.32
CA ASN A 150 7.56 7.24 -2.46
C ASN A 150 6.99 6.33 -3.57
N CYS A 151 7.52 6.47 -4.79
CA CYS A 151 6.96 5.81 -5.96
C CYS A 151 6.85 4.28 -5.82
N LEU A 152 7.84 3.61 -5.24
CA LEU A 152 7.83 2.14 -5.08
C LEU A 152 6.74 1.69 -4.10
N VAL A 153 6.64 2.33 -2.94
CA VAL A 153 5.61 2.03 -1.94
C VAL A 153 4.22 2.38 -2.47
N ASP A 154 4.09 3.51 -3.14
CA ASP A 154 2.81 3.98 -3.66
C ASP A 154 2.27 3.07 -4.77
N ILE A 155 3.14 2.54 -5.64
CA ILE A 155 2.73 1.55 -6.66
C ILE A 155 2.23 0.26 -5.98
N THR A 156 2.91 -0.25 -4.96
CA THR A 156 2.44 -1.46 -4.25
C THR A 156 1.12 -1.22 -3.55
N ASN A 157 0.95 -0.06 -2.93
CA ASN A 157 -0.33 0.36 -2.34
C ASN A 157 -1.43 0.48 -3.40
N TYR A 158 -1.13 1.10 -4.53
CA TYR A 158 -2.09 1.20 -5.63
C TYR A 158 -2.57 -0.17 -6.10
N ILE A 159 -1.66 -1.12 -6.34
CA ILE A 159 -2.01 -2.48 -6.74
C ILE A 159 -2.82 -3.19 -5.66
N ASN A 160 -2.47 -2.97 -4.40
CA ASN A 160 -3.20 -3.55 -3.28
C ASN A 160 -4.67 -3.12 -3.27
N PHE A 161 -4.97 -1.84 -3.51
CA PHE A 161 -6.34 -1.32 -3.52
C PHE A 161 -7.04 -1.51 -4.87
N ASP A 162 -6.30 -1.53 -5.97
CA ASP A 162 -6.87 -1.73 -7.29
C ASP A 162 -7.21 -3.21 -7.56
N GLN A 163 -6.33 -4.13 -7.15
CA GLN A 163 -6.44 -5.57 -7.45
C GLN A 163 -6.79 -6.44 -6.24
N GLY A 164 -6.78 -5.88 -5.02
CA GLY A 164 -6.89 -6.69 -3.81
C GLY A 164 -5.67 -7.57 -3.55
N ARG A 165 -4.51 -7.23 -4.15
CA ARG A 165 -3.28 -8.02 -4.09
C ARG A 165 -2.18 -7.25 -3.35
N PRO A 166 -1.92 -7.58 -2.07
CA PRO A 166 -0.77 -7.01 -1.38
C PRO A 166 0.54 -7.47 -2.03
N LEU A 167 1.43 -6.52 -2.27
CA LEU A 167 2.79 -6.72 -2.71
C LEU A 167 3.74 -6.06 -1.71
N HIS A 168 4.99 -6.54 -1.64
CA HIS A 168 6.01 -5.89 -0.82
C HIS A 168 7.29 -5.67 -1.61
N VAL A 169 7.94 -4.53 -1.34
CA VAL A 169 9.20 -4.14 -1.98
C VAL A 169 10.30 -4.09 -0.95
N TYR A 170 11.35 -4.85 -1.20
CA TYR A 170 12.60 -4.83 -0.44
C TYR A 170 13.69 -4.11 -1.23
N ASP A 171 14.56 -3.39 -0.55
CA ASP A 171 15.83 -2.95 -1.12
C ASP A 171 16.74 -4.17 -1.30
N LEU A 172 17.05 -4.52 -2.56
CA LEU A 172 17.83 -5.72 -2.87
C LEU A 172 19.21 -5.73 -2.19
N LYS A 173 19.82 -4.57 -2.01
CA LYS A 173 21.15 -4.44 -1.37
C LYS A 173 21.12 -4.77 0.12
N LYS A 174 19.95 -4.82 0.73
CA LYS A 174 19.74 -5.17 2.14
C LYS A 174 19.39 -6.63 2.35
N ILE A 175 19.29 -7.42 1.28
CA ILE A 175 19.00 -8.86 1.33
C ILE A 175 20.31 -9.62 1.18
N SER A 176 20.58 -10.53 2.12
CA SER A 176 21.77 -11.39 2.07
C SER A 176 21.48 -12.68 1.29
N LYS A 177 22.12 -12.83 0.12
CA LYS A 177 22.18 -14.06 -0.74
C LYS A 177 20.85 -14.62 -1.24
N LYS A 178 19.85 -14.79 -0.39
CA LYS A 178 18.53 -15.37 -0.71
C LYS A 178 17.44 -14.76 0.14
N ILE A 179 16.19 -14.90 -0.26
CA ILE A 179 15.01 -14.47 0.51
C ILE A 179 13.94 -15.56 0.49
N GLY A 180 13.16 -15.66 1.53
CA GLY A 180 12.05 -16.60 1.54
C GLY A 180 11.26 -16.58 2.82
N ALA A 181 10.33 -17.52 2.93
CA ALA A 181 9.45 -17.63 4.07
C ALA A 181 9.82 -18.83 4.95
N ARG A 182 9.73 -18.63 6.25
CA ARG A 182 9.93 -19.65 7.29
C ARG A 182 9.14 -19.31 8.54
N ASN A 183 9.09 -20.25 9.47
CA ASN A 183 8.66 -19.90 10.82
C ASN A 183 9.71 -19.04 11.54
N ALA A 184 9.27 -18.11 12.36
CA ALA A 184 10.16 -17.36 13.24
C ALA A 184 10.85 -18.30 14.23
N LYS A 185 11.99 -17.89 14.75
CA LYS A 185 12.60 -18.54 15.92
C LYS A 185 11.96 -17.92 17.17
N LYS A 186 11.70 -18.76 18.17
CA LYS A 186 11.12 -18.28 19.43
C LYS A 186 11.92 -17.14 20.02
N GLY A 187 11.27 -15.99 20.21
CA GLY A 187 11.88 -14.79 20.76
C GLY A 187 12.71 -13.99 19.76
N GLU A 188 12.68 -14.34 18.50
CA GLU A 188 13.24 -13.50 17.43
C GLU A 188 12.53 -12.14 17.39
N GLU A 189 13.26 -11.07 17.09
CA GLU A 189 12.73 -9.71 17.14
C GLU A 189 12.86 -9.02 15.80
N ILE A 190 11.91 -8.14 15.50
CA ILE A 190 11.94 -7.28 14.31
C ILE A 190 11.43 -5.89 14.65
N GLN A 191 12.13 -4.87 14.17
CA GLN A 191 11.60 -3.52 14.07
C GLN A 191 10.80 -3.42 12.77
N ALA A 192 9.49 -3.17 12.87
CA ALA A 192 8.60 -3.11 11.74
C ALA A 192 8.44 -1.68 11.19
N LEU A 193 7.82 -1.55 10.02
CA LEU A 193 7.63 -0.26 9.33
C LEU A 193 6.80 0.77 10.11
N ASP A 194 6.09 0.37 11.15
CA ASP A 194 5.39 1.29 12.07
C ASP A 194 6.32 1.84 13.19
N GLY A 195 7.62 1.52 13.12
CA GLY A 195 8.64 1.94 14.07
C GLY A 195 8.66 1.16 15.38
N LYS A 196 7.79 0.17 15.57
CA LYS A 196 7.73 -0.64 16.78
C LYS A 196 8.56 -1.91 16.67
N ASN A 197 9.05 -2.37 17.83
CA ASN A 197 9.71 -3.66 17.94
C ASN A 197 8.71 -4.74 18.34
N TYR A 198 8.73 -5.85 17.59
CA TYR A 198 7.88 -7.00 17.82
C TYR A 198 8.72 -8.22 18.15
N LYS A 199 8.32 -8.92 19.21
CA LYS A 199 8.88 -10.21 19.59
C LYS A 199 8.03 -11.31 18.98
N LEU A 200 8.68 -12.21 18.23
CA LEU A 200 8.03 -13.23 17.45
C LEU A 200 8.07 -14.57 18.16
N ASP A 201 7.07 -15.39 17.89
CA ASP A 201 6.99 -16.78 18.33
C ASP A 201 7.16 -17.74 17.15
N ASP A 202 7.48 -18.99 17.44
CA ASP A 202 7.80 -20.03 16.45
C ASP A 202 6.59 -20.55 15.64
N ASP A 203 5.40 -20.08 15.97
CA ASP A 203 4.16 -20.29 15.22
C ASP A 203 3.88 -19.19 14.17
N MET A 204 4.74 -18.19 14.06
CA MET A 204 4.56 -17.05 13.16
C MET A 204 5.39 -17.18 11.89
N CYS A 205 4.78 -16.86 10.75
CA CYS A 205 5.47 -16.76 9.47
C CYS A 205 6.29 -15.48 9.39
N VAL A 206 7.53 -15.59 8.95
CA VAL A 206 8.40 -14.46 8.65
C VAL A 206 8.99 -14.58 7.25
N ILE A 207 9.25 -13.43 6.64
CA ILE A 207 10.12 -13.33 5.49
C ILE A 207 11.51 -13.03 6.02
N ALA A 208 12.48 -13.82 5.56
CA ALA A 208 13.85 -13.75 6.06
C ALA A 208 14.87 -13.97 4.93
N ASP A 209 16.08 -13.55 5.18
CA ASP A 209 17.25 -13.94 4.42
C ASP A 209 18.13 -14.94 5.21
N ASP A 210 19.41 -15.09 4.85
CA ASP A 210 20.35 -15.97 5.56
C ASP A 210 20.68 -15.45 6.96
N GLU A 211 20.53 -14.16 7.23
CA GLU A 211 21.04 -13.51 8.43
C GLU A 211 19.95 -13.10 9.40
N LYS A 212 18.82 -12.60 8.90
CA LYS A 212 17.80 -11.95 9.73
C LYS A 212 16.38 -12.03 9.17
N VAL A 213 15.42 -11.63 10.00
CA VAL A 213 14.04 -11.39 9.61
C VAL A 213 13.95 -10.06 8.87
N LEU A 214 13.26 -10.07 7.74
CA LEU A 214 13.02 -8.92 6.87
C LEU A 214 11.58 -8.41 6.94
N GLY A 215 10.65 -9.25 7.40
CA GLY A 215 9.25 -8.91 7.52
C GLY A 215 8.44 -9.96 8.27
N ILE A 216 7.29 -9.57 8.79
CA ILE A 216 6.28 -10.48 9.34
C ILE A 216 5.38 -10.87 8.16
N GLY A 217 5.45 -12.12 7.74
CA GLY A 217 4.82 -12.61 6.52
C GLY A 217 3.34 -12.27 6.43
N GLY A 218 2.95 -11.60 5.34
CA GLY A 218 1.55 -11.19 5.09
C GLY A 218 1.00 -10.10 6.02
N ILE A 219 1.77 -9.60 6.98
CA ILE A 219 1.32 -8.64 7.99
C ILE A 219 2.02 -7.29 7.83
N MET A 220 3.35 -7.24 7.97
CA MET A 220 4.10 -5.98 7.92
C MET A 220 5.58 -6.19 7.61
N GLY A 221 6.13 -5.36 6.73
CA GLY A 221 7.56 -5.35 6.43
C GLY A 221 8.42 -4.85 7.58
N GLY A 222 9.70 -5.20 7.56
CA GLY A 222 10.70 -4.68 8.48
C GLY A 222 11.28 -3.35 8.01
N GLU A 223 11.60 -2.47 8.95
CA GLU A 223 12.18 -1.16 8.66
C GLU A 223 13.55 -1.29 7.97
N TYR A 224 14.37 -2.22 8.44
CA TYR A 224 15.70 -2.45 7.87
C TYR A 224 15.68 -2.74 6.37
N SER A 225 14.80 -3.62 5.91
CA SER A 225 14.74 -4.10 4.54
C SER A 225 13.95 -3.19 3.59
N GLY A 226 13.27 -2.18 4.14
CA GLY A 226 12.42 -1.26 3.39
C GLY A 226 13.19 -0.46 2.34
N SER A 227 12.51 -0.08 1.26
CA SER A 227 13.02 0.79 0.22
C SER A 227 13.10 2.25 0.68
N SER A 228 14.11 2.97 0.22
CA SER A 228 14.32 4.40 0.44
C SER A 228 14.41 5.14 -0.89
N MET A 229 14.52 6.46 -0.84
CA MET A 229 14.70 7.28 -2.05
C MET A 229 15.98 6.94 -2.83
N ASP A 230 16.98 6.38 -2.16
CA ASP A 230 18.27 5.97 -2.77
C ASP A 230 18.24 4.54 -3.31
N THR A 231 17.14 3.81 -3.15
CA THR A 231 17.00 2.43 -3.62
C THR A 231 17.01 2.40 -5.16
N THR A 232 17.94 1.63 -5.72
CA THR A 232 18.14 1.47 -7.17
C THR A 232 17.89 0.05 -7.68
N GLU A 233 17.83 -0.92 -6.77
CA GLU A 233 17.55 -2.31 -7.07
C GLU A 233 16.58 -2.85 -6.04
N ILE A 234 15.55 -3.56 -6.47
CA ILE A 234 14.51 -4.08 -5.60
C ILE A 234 14.28 -5.57 -5.80
N PHE A 235 13.82 -6.20 -4.73
CA PHE A 235 13.11 -7.47 -4.80
C PHE A 235 11.63 -7.18 -4.53
N LEU A 236 10.79 -7.48 -5.52
CA LEU A 236 9.34 -7.38 -5.40
C LEU A 236 8.78 -8.73 -5.02
N GLU A 237 8.11 -8.79 -3.87
CA GLU A 237 7.44 -9.99 -3.36
C GLU A 237 5.98 -10.04 -3.81
N SER A 238 5.53 -11.23 -4.21
CA SER A 238 4.14 -11.61 -4.29
C SER A 238 3.98 -13.02 -3.73
N ALA A 239 3.15 -13.19 -2.71
CA ALA A 239 3.05 -14.44 -1.99
C ALA A 239 1.59 -14.83 -1.71
N TYR A 240 1.38 -16.07 -1.30
CA TYR A 240 0.14 -16.55 -0.72
C TYR A 240 0.42 -17.11 0.66
N PHE A 241 -0.23 -16.52 1.65
CA PHE A 241 -0.15 -16.92 3.05
C PHE A 241 -1.44 -17.60 3.51
N ASP A 242 -1.32 -18.55 4.42
CA ASP A 242 -2.48 -19.18 5.05
C ASP A 242 -3.28 -18.14 5.85
N PRO A 243 -4.58 -17.95 5.52
CA PRO A 243 -5.38 -16.90 6.14
C PRO A 243 -5.54 -17.05 7.66
N VAL A 244 -5.61 -18.29 8.14
CA VAL A 244 -5.82 -18.58 9.57
C VAL A 244 -4.57 -18.21 10.36
N GLN A 245 -3.40 -18.61 9.87
CA GLN A 245 -2.14 -18.29 10.52
C GLN A 245 -1.87 -16.78 10.54
N ILE A 246 -2.19 -16.07 9.44
CA ILE A 246 -2.07 -14.60 9.39
C ILE A 246 -3.02 -13.95 10.41
N ALA A 247 -4.25 -14.41 10.50
CA ALA A 247 -5.22 -13.89 11.47
C ALA A 247 -4.75 -14.09 12.93
N LEU A 248 -4.23 -15.28 13.25
CA LEU A 248 -3.74 -15.60 14.59
C LEU A 248 -2.51 -14.77 14.95
N ALA A 249 -1.50 -14.74 14.09
CA ALA A 249 -0.28 -13.96 14.29
C ALA A 249 -0.57 -12.46 14.43
N GLY A 250 -1.40 -11.92 13.56
CA GLY A 250 -1.77 -10.50 13.60
C GLY A 250 -2.55 -10.10 14.86
N ARG A 251 -3.42 -10.99 15.38
CA ARG A 251 -4.11 -10.77 16.67
C ARG A 251 -3.11 -10.81 17.84
N LYS A 252 -2.21 -11.80 17.86
CA LYS A 252 -1.22 -11.98 18.91
C LYS A 252 -0.25 -10.79 18.99
N LEU A 253 0.14 -10.24 17.85
CA LEU A 253 1.00 -9.06 17.75
C LEU A 253 0.23 -7.73 17.88
N ASN A 254 -1.11 -7.77 17.86
CA ASN A 254 -1.98 -6.59 17.83
C ASN A 254 -1.64 -5.62 16.69
N ILE A 255 -1.37 -6.15 15.50
CA ILE A 255 -1.07 -5.38 14.30
C ILE A 255 -2.28 -5.35 13.39
N MET A 256 -2.74 -4.17 13.01
CA MET A 256 -3.73 -3.96 11.96
C MET A 256 -3.04 -3.31 10.76
N SER A 257 -3.09 -3.97 9.60
CA SER A 257 -2.54 -3.45 8.35
C SER A 257 -3.45 -3.83 7.18
N ASP A 258 -3.37 -3.09 6.08
CA ASP A 258 -4.12 -3.38 4.85
C ASP A 258 -3.71 -4.71 4.22
N SER A 259 -2.46 -5.09 4.39
CA SER A 259 -1.92 -6.39 3.96
C SER A 259 -2.57 -7.52 4.76
N ARG A 260 -2.48 -7.45 6.09
CA ARG A 260 -3.13 -8.42 6.99
C ARG A 260 -4.62 -8.54 6.70
N TYR A 261 -5.32 -7.41 6.56
CA TYR A 261 -6.76 -7.39 6.32
C TYR A 261 -7.17 -8.21 5.10
N ARG A 262 -6.34 -8.23 4.06
CA ARG A 262 -6.57 -9.03 2.85
C ARG A 262 -6.13 -10.47 3.01
N PHE A 263 -4.94 -10.71 3.50
CA PHE A 263 -4.41 -12.07 3.66
C PHE A 263 -5.21 -12.89 4.67
N GLU A 264 -5.66 -12.32 5.79
CA GLU A 264 -6.47 -13.06 6.77
C GLU A 264 -7.86 -13.46 6.26
N ARG A 265 -8.32 -12.87 5.15
CA ARG A 265 -9.56 -13.23 4.45
C ARG A 265 -9.32 -14.13 3.25
N GLY A 266 -8.08 -14.26 2.84
CA GLY A 266 -7.65 -14.96 1.65
C GLY A 266 -7.49 -14.03 0.46
N VAL A 267 -6.45 -14.29 -0.31
CA VAL A 267 -6.19 -13.65 -1.60
C VAL A 267 -6.16 -14.74 -2.67
N ASP A 268 -6.36 -14.37 -3.93
CA ASP A 268 -6.35 -15.34 -5.02
C ASP A 268 -4.94 -15.94 -5.21
N PRO A 269 -4.73 -17.26 -4.95
CA PRO A 269 -3.42 -17.88 -5.09
C PRO A 269 -2.95 -17.95 -6.56
N THR A 270 -3.89 -17.98 -7.52
CA THR A 270 -3.56 -18.05 -8.95
C THR A 270 -3.00 -16.74 -9.48
N TYR A 271 -3.28 -15.63 -8.79
CA TYR A 271 -2.87 -14.29 -9.18
C TYR A 271 -1.47 -13.88 -8.65
N VAL A 272 -0.74 -14.79 -8.00
CA VAL A 272 0.59 -14.49 -7.41
C VAL A 272 1.57 -14.03 -8.49
N LEU A 273 1.65 -14.74 -9.62
CA LEU A 273 2.59 -14.40 -10.70
C LEU A 273 2.13 -13.18 -11.51
N GLU A 274 0.84 -13.05 -11.76
CA GLU A 274 0.27 -11.92 -12.50
C GLU A 274 0.48 -10.61 -11.72
N GLY A 275 0.36 -10.63 -10.40
CA GLY A 275 0.59 -9.47 -9.54
C GLY A 275 1.97 -8.85 -9.72
N LEU A 276 3.00 -9.66 -9.96
CA LEU A 276 4.36 -9.18 -10.23
C LEU A 276 4.50 -8.42 -11.56
N SER A 277 3.61 -8.65 -12.51
CA SER A 277 3.64 -7.99 -13.82
C SER A 277 2.99 -6.60 -13.77
N LEU A 278 2.09 -6.36 -12.83
CA LEU A 278 1.36 -5.08 -12.72
C LEU A 278 2.22 -3.91 -12.26
N ILE A 279 3.32 -4.16 -11.57
CA ILE A 279 4.20 -3.08 -11.09
C ILE A 279 4.85 -2.27 -12.22
N HIS A 280 4.83 -2.81 -13.44
CA HIS A 280 5.37 -2.12 -14.62
C HIS A 280 4.35 -1.18 -15.29
N ILE A 281 3.18 -1.00 -14.67
CA ILE A 281 2.24 0.04 -15.08
C ILE A 281 2.80 1.41 -14.67
#